data_52ef630e4cb51a74883af988a49ff69e
#
_entry.id   52ef630e4cb51a74883af988a49ff69e
#
_cell.length_a   1.000
_cell.length_b   1.000
_cell.length_c   1.000
_cell.angle_alpha   90.00
_cell.angle_beta   90.00
_cell.angle_gamma   90.00
#
_symmetry.space_group_name_H-M   'P 1'
#
loop_
_entity.id
_entity.type
_entity.pdbx_description
1 polymer ?
#
loop_
_entity_poly.entity_id
_entity_poly.type
_entity_poly.pdbx_seq_one_letter_code
_entity_poly.pdbx_strand_id
1 'polypeptide(L)' 'MKEEIKVLELDKYELGILINALNEFRNIIIQQGKYPEPIDELILKLNKIY' A
#
# COMPACT_ATOMS: atom_id res chain seq x y z
N MET A 1 7.55 -11.05 15.93
CA MET A 1 7.98 -11.87 15.08
C MET A 1 8.16 -11.30 13.77
N LYS A 2 8.96 -11.80 12.99
CA LYS A 2 9.20 -11.29 11.81
C LYS A 2 8.89 -12.19 10.75
N GLU A 3 8.05 -11.86 9.94
CA GLU A 3 7.68 -12.67 8.85
C GLU A 3 8.29 -12.14 7.60
N GLU A 4 8.93 -12.99 6.90
CA GLU A 4 9.52 -12.56 5.65
C GLU A 4 8.51 -12.80 4.59
N ILE A 5 8.21 -11.81 3.84
CA ILE A 5 7.28 -11.93 2.75
C ILE A 5 7.99 -12.37 1.51
N LYS A 6 7.46 -13.39 0.87
CA LYS A 6 8.06 -13.87 -0.34
C LYS A 6 7.91 -12.86 -1.45
N VAL A 7 8.68 -13.06 -2.46
CA VAL A 7 8.63 -12.18 -3.62
C VAL A 7 7.22 -12.18 -4.19
N LEU A 8 6.72 -11.00 -4.49
CA LEU A 8 5.41 -10.84 -5.05
C LEU A 8 5.57 -10.28 -6.44
N GLU A 9 5.10 -10.98 -7.43
CA GLU A 9 5.20 -10.53 -8.80
C GLU A 9 3.90 -9.90 -9.24
N LEU A 10 3.98 -8.65 -9.66
CA LEU A 10 2.81 -7.92 -10.09
C LEU A 10 3.08 -7.28 -11.43
N ASP A 11 2.06 -7.23 -12.28
CA ASP A 11 2.19 -6.47 -13.50
C ASP A 11 1.69 -5.07 -13.21
N LYS A 12 1.77 -4.21 -14.21
CA LYS A 12 1.37 -2.83 -14.07
C LYS A 12 -0.07 -2.68 -13.68
N TYR A 13 -0.92 -3.50 -14.22
CA TYR A 13 -2.34 -3.43 -13.96
C TYR A 13 -2.63 -3.79 -12.50
N GLU A 14 -1.99 -4.86 -12.04
CA GLU A 14 -2.19 -5.30 -10.66
C GLU A 14 -1.65 -4.29 -9.68
N LEU A 15 -0.53 -3.69 -10.01
CA LEU A 15 0.03 -2.66 -9.15
C LEU A 15 -0.91 -1.49 -9.03
N GLY A 16 -1.55 -1.10 -10.14
CA GLY A 16 -2.52 -0.03 -10.10
C GLY A 16 -3.68 -0.34 -9.18
N ILE A 17 -4.16 -1.57 -9.24
CA ILE A 17 -5.25 -1.98 -8.36
C ILE A 17 -4.85 -1.85 -6.90
N LEU A 18 -3.66 -2.31 -6.58
CA LEU A 18 -3.18 -2.25 -5.22
C LEU A 18 -3.04 -0.82 -4.72
N ILE A 19 -2.47 0.04 -5.54
CA ILE A 19 -2.27 1.42 -5.14
C ILE A 19 -3.60 2.12 -4.96
N ASN A 20 -4.56 1.86 -5.85
CA ASN A 20 -5.88 2.43 -5.69
C ASN A 20 -6.55 1.95 -4.42
N ALA A 21 -6.43 0.67 -4.12
CA ALA A 21 -7.02 0.12 -2.91
C ALA A 21 -6.41 0.75 -1.67
N LEU A 22 -5.10 0.96 -1.70
CA LEU A 22 -4.42 1.57 -0.57
C LEU A 22 -4.84 3.03 -0.40
N ASN A 23 -5.03 3.73 -1.50
CA ASN A 23 -5.49 5.11 -1.41
C ASN A 23 -6.88 5.20 -0.81
N GLU A 24 -7.76 4.28 -1.19
CA GLU A 24 -9.09 4.26 -0.62
C GLU A 24 -9.04 3.96 0.87
N PHE A 25 -8.22 3.00 1.23
CA PHE A 25 -8.07 2.64 2.62
C PHE A 25 -7.49 3.80 3.42
N ARG A 26 -6.55 4.51 2.83
CA ARG A 26 -5.96 5.68 3.45
C ARG A 26 -7.04 6.72 3.76
N ASN A 27 -7.94 6.95 2.82
CA ASN A 27 -9.02 7.91 3.03
C ASN A 27 -9.92 7.49 4.18
N ILE A 28 -10.21 6.20 4.26
CA ILE A 28 -11.03 5.69 5.34
C ILE A 28 -10.35 5.89 6.68
N ILE A 29 -9.06 5.62 6.72
CA ILE A 29 -8.29 5.78 7.95
C ILE A 29 -8.31 7.23 8.41
N ILE A 30 -8.14 8.15 7.49
CA ILE A 30 -8.16 9.56 7.80
C ILE A 30 -9.52 9.98 8.34
N GLN A 31 -10.59 9.48 7.73
CA GLN A 31 -11.93 9.79 8.19
C GLN A 31 -12.18 9.29 9.59
N GLN A 32 -11.51 8.23 9.99
CA GLN A 32 -11.66 7.68 11.32
C GLN A 32 -10.76 8.37 12.34
N GLY A 33 -10.01 9.36 11.89
CA GLY A 33 -9.14 10.09 12.80
C GLY A 33 -7.86 9.36 13.13
N LYS A 34 -7.46 8.42 12.27
CA LYS A 34 -6.24 7.68 12.51
C LYS A 34 -5.14 8.16 11.58
N TYR A 35 -3.92 7.76 11.88
CA TYR A 35 -2.78 8.19 11.09
C TYR A 35 -2.58 7.28 9.89
N PRO A 36 -2.48 7.85 8.70
CA PRO A 36 -2.29 7.05 7.50
C PRO A 36 -0.82 6.77 7.16
N GLU A 37 0.10 7.14 8.02
CA GLU A 37 1.52 7.03 7.72
C GLU A 37 1.99 5.65 7.27
N PRO A 38 1.60 4.57 7.94
CA PRO A 38 2.05 3.26 7.47
C PRO A 38 1.57 2.95 6.06
N ILE A 39 0.39 3.42 5.72
CA ILE A 39 -0.15 3.18 4.39
C ILE A 39 0.57 4.02 3.37
N ASP A 40 0.88 5.27 3.72
CA ASP A 40 1.64 6.14 2.84
C ASP A 40 3.01 5.55 2.54
N GLU A 41 3.65 5.01 3.55
CA GLU A 41 4.96 4.40 3.37
C GLU A 41 4.89 3.19 2.47
N LEU A 42 3.83 2.42 2.60
CA LEU A 42 3.67 1.25 1.76
C LEU A 42 3.47 1.66 0.31
N ILE A 43 2.69 2.69 0.07
CA ILE A 43 2.47 3.19 -1.27
C ILE A 43 3.78 3.64 -1.89
N LEU A 44 4.57 4.38 -1.12
CA LEU A 44 5.87 4.84 -1.60
C LEU A 44 6.79 3.68 -1.91
N LYS A 45 6.76 2.68 -1.07
CA LYS A 45 7.59 1.50 -1.28
C LYS A 45 7.23 0.80 -2.57
N LEU A 46 5.94 0.64 -2.80
CA LEU A 46 5.48 0.00 -4.02
C LEU A 46 5.89 0.79 -5.26
N ASN A 47 5.78 2.09 -5.19
CA ASN A 47 6.18 2.93 -6.32
C ASN A 47 7.66 2.85 -6.59
N LYS A 48 8.46 2.66 -5.56
CA LYS A 48 9.89 2.57 -5.75
C LYS A 48 10.30 1.24 -6.33
N ILE A 49 9.65 0.18 -5.95
CA ILE A 49 9.99 -1.14 -6.40
C ILE A 49 9.49 -1.41 -7.80
N TYR A 50 8.33 -0.97 -8.10
CA TYR A 50 7.73 -1.17 -9.39
C TYR A 50 7.61 0.12 -10.18
#